data_1a2243e45c2da3f5166aef64eb47d015
#
_entry.id   1a2243e45c2da3f5166aef64eb47d015
#
_cell.length_a   1.000
_cell.length_b   1.000
_cell.length_c   1.000
_cell.angle_alpha   90.00
_cell.angle_beta   90.00
_cell.angle_gamma   90.00
#
_symmetry.space_group_name_H-M   'P 1'
#
loop_
_entity.id
_entity.type
_entity.pdbx_description
1 polymer ?
#
loop_
_entity_poly.entity_id
_entity_poly.type
_entity_poly.pdbx_seq_one_letter_code
_entity_poly.pdbx_strand_id
1 'polypeptide(L)'
;MANKKPKQNKPKTGLARCLELASNKKGLVFLSAILSSLAAIASFVPYIAVYFIISSILKVYPNLELLDMSKVMNYGWIALAGIIANILLYFLAIFSSHMAAFGTLYELKLHFAEHITKIPLGYHLTIGSGRLRKIMDENIESIEGFIAHQFPDFVASVTAPIVMVNLQCFHLQSFSSRTSPLSVVGPF
;
A
#
# COMPACT_ATOMS: atom_id res chain seq x y z
N MET A 1 41.64 29.65 9.79
CA MET A 1 40.24 29.68 9.28
C MET A 1 40.01 28.42 8.44
N ALA A 2 39.35 27.43 9.03
CA ALA A 2 39.10 26.13 8.35
C ALA A 2 37.89 26.25 7.39
N ASN A 3 38.17 26.15 6.14
CA ASN A 3 37.18 26.17 5.04
C ASN A 3 36.36 24.89 5.04
N LYS A 4 35.17 24.92 5.64
CA LYS A 4 34.23 23.80 5.71
C LYS A 4 33.60 23.62 4.32
N LYS A 5 34.13 22.66 3.54
CA LYS A 5 33.56 22.26 2.24
C LYS A 5 32.07 21.93 2.42
N PRO A 6 31.16 22.43 1.56
CA PRO A 6 29.75 22.08 1.62
C PRO A 6 29.63 20.58 1.35
N LYS A 7 28.88 19.87 2.19
CA LYS A 7 28.52 18.45 1.99
C LYS A 7 27.78 18.33 0.67
N GLN A 8 28.41 17.80 -0.35
CA GLN A 8 27.74 17.34 -1.56
C GLN A 8 26.78 16.21 -1.16
N ASN A 9 25.49 16.53 -1.04
CA ASN A 9 24.45 15.54 -0.94
C ASN A 9 24.49 14.70 -2.22
N LYS A 10 24.81 13.39 -2.07
CA LYS A 10 24.72 12.43 -3.18
C LYS A 10 23.29 12.56 -3.79
N PRO A 11 23.15 12.56 -5.13
CA PRO A 11 21.84 12.63 -5.77
C PRO A 11 21.01 11.44 -5.28
N LYS A 12 19.95 11.72 -4.54
CA LYS A 12 19.01 10.70 -4.06
C LYS A 12 18.30 10.11 -5.29
N THR A 13 18.27 8.79 -5.39
CA THR A 13 17.76 8.06 -6.55
C THR A 13 16.23 8.04 -6.55
N GLY A 14 15.61 8.29 -7.72
CA GLY A 14 14.22 8.00 -8.05
C GLY A 14 13.17 8.26 -6.96
N LEU A 15 12.74 7.20 -6.28
CA LEU A 15 11.70 7.20 -5.24
C LEU A 15 11.93 8.23 -4.11
N ALA A 16 13.16 8.28 -3.59
CA ALA A 16 13.49 9.20 -2.49
C ALA A 16 13.40 10.68 -2.95
N ARG A 17 13.66 10.94 -4.22
CA ARG A 17 13.54 12.28 -4.80
C ARG A 17 12.08 12.68 -5.03
N CYS A 18 11.25 11.75 -5.50
CA CYS A 18 9.79 11.99 -5.65
C CYS A 18 9.14 12.28 -4.29
N LEU A 19 9.49 11.52 -3.24
CA LEU A 19 9.02 11.75 -1.88
C LEU A 19 9.55 13.07 -1.28
N GLU A 20 10.74 13.51 -1.68
CA GLU A 20 11.28 14.81 -1.28
C GLU A 20 10.54 15.96 -1.95
N LEU A 21 10.17 15.83 -3.23
CA LEU A 21 9.33 16.78 -3.95
C LEU A 21 7.92 16.88 -3.35
N ALA A 22 7.37 15.77 -2.85
CA ALA A 22 6.10 15.73 -2.12
C ALA A 22 6.22 16.27 -0.67
N SER A 23 7.31 16.98 -0.32
CA SER A 23 7.65 17.30 1.07
C SER A 23 6.61 18.13 1.80
N ASN A 24 5.87 18.98 1.12
CA ASN A 24 4.80 19.80 1.69
C ASN A 24 3.53 19.00 1.99
N LYS A 25 3.33 17.84 1.33
CA LYS A 25 2.15 16.96 1.47
C LYS A 25 2.50 15.59 2.07
N LYS A 26 3.64 15.47 2.75
CA LYS A 26 4.10 14.20 3.39
C LYS A 26 3.04 13.54 4.27
N GLY A 27 2.23 14.32 4.97
CA GLY A 27 1.16 13.80 5.80
C GLY A 27 0.13 12.99 5.03
N LEU A 28 -0.29 13.48 3.84
CA LEU A 28 -1.26 12.78 2.97
C LEU A 28 -0.64 11.53 2.32
N VAL A 29 0.63 11.59 1.91
CA VAL A 29 1.36 10.42 1.38
C VAL A 29 1.51 9.35 2.46
N PHE A 30 1.85 9.75 3.69
CA PHE A 30 1.97 8.82 4.81
C PHE A 30 0.60 8.22 5.20
N LEU A 31 -0.45 9.03 5.20
CA LEU A 31 -1.82 8.58 5.44
C LEU A 31 -2.26 7.56 4.38
N SER A 32 -1.99 7.80 3.10
CA SER A 32 -2.29 6.85 2.03
C SER A 32 -1.55 5.52 2.21
N ALA A 33 -0.29 5.54 2.64
CA ALA A 33 0.49 4.34 2.94
C ALA A 33 -0.11 3.52 4.09
N ILE A 34 -0.53 4.18 5.17
CA ILE A 34 -1.19 3.51 6.30
C ILE A 34 -2.52 2.89 5.86
N LEU A 35 -3.36 3.65 5.17
CA LEU A 35 -4.66 3.17 4.68
C LEU A 35 -4.51 2.01 3.71
N SER A 36 -3.52 2.06 2.81
CA SER A 36 -3.20 0.99 1.88
C SER A 36 -2.74 -0.28 2.59
N SER A 37 -1.91 -0.14 3.64
CA SER A 37 -1.50 -1.27 4.48
C SER A 37 -2.68 -1.89 5.22
N LEU A 38 -3.57 -1.07 5.79
CA LEU A 38 -4.78 -1.54 6.47
C LEU A 38 -5.74 -2.23 5.50
N ALA A 39 -5.90 -1.70 4.28
CA ALA A 39 -6.68 -2.34 3.24
C ALA A 39 -6.10 -3.72 2.87
N ALA A 40 -4.78 -3.83 2.71
CA ALA A 40 -4.11 -5.09 2.44
C ALA A 40 -4.33 -6.11 3.57
N ILE A 41 -4.35 -5.70 4.84
CA ILE A 41 -4.67 -6.56 5.98
C ILE A 41 -6.14 -6.98 5.93
N ALA A 42 -7.06 -6.05 5.71
CA ALA A 42 -8.50 -6.31 5.64
C ALA A 42 -8.86 -7.29 4.52
N SER A 43 -8.08 -7.33 3.42
CA SER A 43 -8.31 -8.27 2.32
C SER A 43 -8.17 -9.74 2.73
N PHE A 44 -7.48 -10.05 3.84
CA PHE A 44 -7.36 -11.43 4.35
C PHE A 44 -8.56 -11.89 5.17
N VAL A 45 -9.40 -10.97 5.67
CA VAL A 45 -10.56 -11.31 6.51
C VAL A 45 -11.52 -12.31 5.84
N PRO A 46 -11.95 -12.10 4.56
CA PRO A 46 -12.83 -13.05 3.90
C PRO A 46 -12.19 -14.43 3.71
N TYR A 47 -10.89 -14.53 3.45
CA TYR A 47 -10.20 -15.82 3.34
C TYR A 47 -10.18 -16.59 4.65
N ILE A 48 -9.95 -15.88 5.76
CA ILE A 48 -9.99 -16.47 7.12
C ILE A 48 -11.42 -16.95 7.44
N ALA A 49 -12.44 -16.16 7.11
CA ALA A 49 -13.84 -16.53 7.32
C ALA A 49 -14.21 -17.79 6.54
N VAL A 50 -13.83 -17.87 5.25
CA VAL A 50 -14.03 -19.06 4.40
C VAL A 50 -13.33 -20.29 5.00
N TYR A 51 -12.10 -20.14 5.51
CA TYR A 51 -11.40 -21.22 6.19
C TYR A 51 -12.19 -21.77 7.38
N PHE A 52 -12.76 -20.89 8.22
CA PHE A 52 -13.58 -21.32 9.35
C PHE A 52 -14.89 -21.99 8.92
N ILE A 53 -15.51 -21.54 7.84
CA ILE A 53 -16.70 -22.20 7.26
C ILE A 53 -16.35 -23.61 6.81
N ILE A 54 -15.31 -23.79 6.00
CA ILE A 54 -14.86 -25.10 5.51
C ILE A 54 -14.49 -26.01 6.68
N SER A 55 -13.74 -25.49 7.65
CA SER A 55 -13.37 -26.26 8.85
C SER A 55 -14.59 -26.71 9.67
N SER A 56 -15.63 -25.90 9.74
CA SER A 56 -16.88 -26.25 10.43
C SER A 56 -17.64 -27.37 9.71
N ILE A 57 -17.68 -27.33 8.38
CA ILE A 57 -18.30 -28.35 7.54
C ILE A 57 -17.56 -29.69 7.67
N LEU A 58 -16.22 -29.67 7.56
CA LEU A 58 -15.39 -30.88 7.63
C LEU A 58 -15.47 -31.58 8.97
N LYS A 59 -15.68 -30.88 10.09
CA LYS A 59 -15.81 -31.48 11.44
C LYS A 59 -17.09 -32.28 11.60
N VAL A 60 -18.12 -31.98 10.83
CA VAL A 60 -19.46 -32.59 10.97
C VAL A 60 -19.72 -33.64 9.89
N TYR A 61 -18.84 -33.69 8.85
CA TYR A 61 -18.95 -34.68 7.79
C TYR A 61 -18.85 -36.13 8.32
N PRO A 62 -19.75 -37.10 7.95
CA PRO A 62 -20.76 -36.98 6.88
C PRO A 62 -22.14 -36.45 7.35
N ASN A 63 -22.38 -36.24 8.65
CA ASN A 63 -23.69 -35.89 9.22
C ASN A 63 -23.93 -34.38 9.19
N LEU A 64 -24.22 -33.82 8.00
CA LEU A 64 -24.43 -32.38 7.79
C LEU A 64 -25.63 -31.80 8.56
N GLU A 65 -26.54 -32.65 9.07
CA GLU A 65 -27.67 -32.21 9.90
C GLU A 65 -27.24 -31.61 11.25
N LEU A 66 -26.02 -31.93 11.71
CA LEU A 66 -25.43 -31.39 12.94
C LEU A 66 -24.69 -30.05 12.72
N LEU A 67 -24.72 -29.54 11.50
CA LEU A 67 -24.05 -28.28 11.16
C LEU A 67 -24.77 -27.09 11.81
N ASP A 68 -24.02 -26.34 12.62
CA ASP A 68 -24.52 -25.09 13.21
C ASP A 68 -24.58 -23.98 12.17
N MET A 69 -25.77 -23.88 11.53
CA MET A 69 -26.03 -22.87 10.49
C MET A 69 -25.83 -21.44 11.00
N SER A 70 -26.05 -21.18 12.28
CA SER A 70 -25.84 -19.85 12.87
C SER A 70 -24.38 -19.42 12.82
N LYS A 71 -23.44 -20.36 13.10
CA LYS A 71 -22.00 -20.08 13.00
C LYS A 71 -21.56 -19.83 11.56
N VAL A 72 -22.06 -20.63 10.62
CA VAL A 72 -21.76 -20.44 9.19
C VAL A 72 -22.25 -19.07 8.71
N MET A 73 -23.47 -18.69 9.10
CA MET A 73 -24.04 -17.38 8.76
C MET A 73 -23.22 -16.23 9.37
N ASN A 74 -22.79 -16.35 10.63
CA ASN A 74 -21.94 -15.35 11.27
C ASN A 74 -20.59 -15.16 10.54
N TYR A 75 -19.94 -16.25 10.14
CA TYR A 75 -18.71 -16.15 9.34
C TYR A 75 -18.96 -15.54 7.96
N GLY A 76 -20.12 -15.79 7.34
CA GLY A 76 -20.57 -15.14 6.12
C GLY A 76 -20.69 -13.63 6.27
N TRP A 77 -21.30 -13.16 7.36
CA TRP A 77 -21.40 -11.74 7.66
C TRP A 77 -20.03 -11.09 7.93
N ILE A 78 -19.13 -11.79 8.63
CA ILE A 78 -17.77 -11.32 8.86
C ILE A 78 -17.02 -11.19 7.54
N ALA A 79 -17.15 -12.16 6.62
CA ALA A 79 -16.55 -12.10 5.30
C ALA A 79 -17.06 -10.88 4.51
N LEU A 80 -18.37 -10.66 4.50
CA LEU A 80 -18.98 -9.52 3.81
C LEU A 80 -18.50 -8.18 4.40
N ALA A 81 -18.49 -8.07 5.73
CA ALA A 81 -17.96 -6.87 6.40
C ALA A 81 -16.48 -6.63 6.08
N GLY A 82 -15.68 -7.67 6.00
CA GLY A 82 -14.26 -7.61 5.62
C GLY A 82 -14.06 -7.09 4.19
N ILE A 83 -14.89 -7.53 3.24
CA ILE A 83 -14.86 -7.04 1.85
C ILE A 83 -15.22 -5.55 1.79
N ILE A 84 -16.29 -5.16 2.46
CA ILE A 84 -16.72 -3.75 2.49
C ILE A 84 -15.64 -2.87 3.12
N ALA A 85 -15.07 -3.30 4.24
CA ALA A 85 -13.99 -2.58 4.91
C ALA A 85 -12.74 -2.43 4.02
N ASN A 86 -12.37 -3.50 3.30
CA ASN A 86 -11.26 -3.46 2.34
C ASN A 86 -11.50 -2.42 1.24
N ILE A 87 -12.66 -2.43 0.61
CA ILE A 87 -13.03 -1.49 -0.46
C ILE A 87 -12.99 -0.04 0.05
N LEU A 88 -13.56 0.23 1.22
CA LEU A 88 -13.58 1.56 1.80
C LEU A 88 -12.18 2.07 2.14
N LEU A 89 -11.36 1.24 2.79
CA LEU A 89 -9.98 1.59 3.14
C LEU A 89 -9.13 1.85 1.89
N TYR A 90 -9.26 1.00 0.86
CA TYR A 90 -8.54 1.16 -0.39
C TYR A 90 -8.97 2.43 -1.13
N PHE A 91 -10.26 2.72 -1.17
CA PHE A 91 -10.78 3.96 -1.74
C PHE A 91 -10.23 5.20 -1.03
N LEU A 92 -10.22 5.20 0.31
CA LEU A 92 -9.65 6.29 1.10
C LEU A 92 -8.14 6.43 0.90
N ALA A 93 -7.42 5.33 0.73
CA ALA A 93 -5.99 5.32 0.43
C ALA A 93 -5.69 6.01 -0.89
N ILE A 94 -6.39 5.62 -1.97
CA ILE A 94 -6.25 6.23 -3.29
C ILE A 94 -6.66 7.70 -3.26
N PHE A 95 -7.77 8.04 -2.63
CA PHE A 95 -8.22 9.43 -2.52
C PHE A 95 -7.18 10.32 -1.83
N SER A 96 -6.62 9.87 -0.71
CA SER A 96 -5.55 10.60 -0.01
C SER A 96 -4.29 10.75 -0.88
N SER A 97 -3.97 9.73 -1.66
CA SER A 97 -2.82 9.71 -2.57
C SER A 97 -2.99 10.70 -3.72
N HIS A 98 -4.18 10.74 -4.34
CA HIS A 98 -4.50 11.74 -5.38
C HIS A 98 -4.41 13.17 -4.86
N MET A 99 -4.92 13.43 -3.65
CA MET A 99 -4.82 14.75 -3.02
C MET A 99 -3.35 15.16 -2.80
N ALA A 100 -2.49 14.22 -2.40
CA ALA A 100 -1.06 14.44 -2.26
C ALA A 100 -0.40 14.71 -3.63
N ALA A 101 -0.75 13.92 -4.65
CA ALA A 101 -0.21 14.03 -5.99
C ALA A 101 -0.56 15.38 -6.62
N PHE A 102 -1.83 15.79 -6.62
CA PHE A 102 -2.25 17.08 -7.17
C PHE A 102 -1.61 18.28 -6.46
N GLY A 103 -1.48 18.21 -5.12
CA GLY A 103 -0.77 19.24 -4.38
C GLY A 103 0.70 19.35 -4.76
N THR A 104 1.38 18.23 -4.94
CA THR A 104 2.79 18.19 -5.38
C THR A 104 2.95 18.68 -6.82
N LEU A 105 2.03 18.28 -7.68
CA LEU A 105 1.99 18.68 -9.09
C LEU A 105 1.84 20.20 -9.24
N TYR A 106 0.95 20.80 -8.48
CA TYR A 106 0.73 22.24 -8.47
C TYR A 106 1.99 23.00 -8.08
N GLU A 107 2.65 22.62 -6.98
CA GLU A 107 3.89 23.26 -6.53
C GLU A 107 5.01 23.09 -7.55
N LEU A 108 5.13 21.91 -8.16
CA LEU A 108 6.15 21.64 -9.17
C LEU A 108 5.95 22.47 -10.44
N LYS A 109 4.70 22.57 -10.92
CA LYS A 109 4.34 23.41 -12.06
C LYS A 109 4.62 24.90 -11.79
N LEU A 110 4.33 25.36 -10.57
CA LEU A 110 4.60 26.73 -10.15
C LEU A 110 6.11 27.04 -10.15
N HIS A 111 6.90 26.16 -9.52
CA HIS A 111 8.37 26.30 -9.49
C HIS A 111 8.99 26.25 -10.89
N PHE A 112 8.46 25.40 -11.76
CA PHE A 112 8.91 25.32 -13.16
C PHE A 112 8.58 26.61 -13.90
N ALA A 113 7.38 27.16 -13.75
CA ALA A 113 6.98 28.43 -14.34
C ALA A 113 7.87 29.60 -13.87
N GLU A 114 8.10 29.71 -12.55
CA GLU A 114 9.01 30.70 -12.01
C GLU A 114 10.44 30.56 -12.54
N HIS A 115 10.92 29.34 -12.72
CA HIS A 115 12.26 29.10 -13.26
C HIS A 115 12.36 29.55 -14.71
N ILE A 116 11.35 29.26 -15.52
CA ILE A 116 11.29 29.66 -16.93
C ILE A 116 11.32 31.19 -17.08
N THR A 117 10.60 31.94 -16.22
CA THR A 117 10.60 33.41 -16.30
C THR A 117 11.96 34.05 -16.01
N LYS A 118 12.85 33.33 -15.31
CA LYS A 118 14.21 33.83 -15.00
C LYS A 118 15.24 33.51 -16.07
N ILE A 119 14.88 32.70 -17.09
CA ILE A 119 15.79 32.30 -18.16
C ILE A 119 15.81 33.39 -19.27
N PRO A 120 16.98 33.73 -19.84
CA PRO A 120 17.09 34.72 -20.93
C PRO A 120 16.23 34.33 -22.14
N LEU A 121 15.65 35.34 -22.80
CA LEU A 121 14.76 35.18 -23.97
C LEU A 121 15.40 34.37 -25.10
N GLY A 122 16.70 34.49 -25.31
CA GLY A 122 17.43 33.75 -26.33
C GLY A 122 17.36 32.23 -26.18
N TYR A 123 17.28 31.74 -24.93
CA TYR A 123 17.12 30.31 -24.66
C TYR A 123 15.71 29.81 -25.04
N HIS A 124 14.68 30.62 -24.82
CA HIS A 124 13.32 30.32 -25.24
C HIS A 124 13.18 30.20 -26.76
N LEU A 125 13.89 31.03 -27.50
CA LEU A 125 13.90 31.01 -28.96
C LEU A 125 14.58 29.74 -29.52
N THR A 126 15.61 29.22 -28.82
CA THR A 126 16.34 28.02 -29.26
C THR A 126 15.60 26.72 -28.93
N ILE A 127 14.92 26.63 -27.78
CA ILE A 127 14.23 25.39 -27.35
C ILE A 127 12.82 25.28 -27.93
N GLY A 128 12.15 26.42 -28.12
CA GLY A 128 10.77 26.48 -28.57
C GLY A 128 9.73 26.13 -27.46
N SER A 129 8.62 26.85 -27.47
CA SER A 129 7.55 26.72 -26.48
C SER A 129 6.93 25.33 -26.43
N GLY A 130 6.83 24.62 -27.56
CA GLY A 130 6.30 23.28 -27.66
C GLY A 130 7.12 22.23 -26.88
N ARG A 131 8.45 22.34 -26.94
CA ARG A 131 9.35 21.44 -26.20
C ARG A 131 9.28 21.69 -24.69
N LEU A 132 9.21 22.94 -24.27
CA LEU A 132 9.04 23.29 -22.86
C LEU A 132 7.73 22.76 -22.30
N ARG A 133 6.63 22.93 -23.07
CA ARG A 133 5.31 22.38 -22.71
C ARG A 133 5.35 20.86 -22.61
N LYS A 134 5.96 20.17 -23.56
CA LYS A 134 6.10 18.71 -23.54
C LYS A 134 6.86 18.23 -22.30
N ILE A 135 7.97 18.87 -21.94
CA ILE A 135 8.73 18.54 -20.72
C ILE A 135 7.87 18.75 -19.47
N MET A 136 7.10 19.85 -19.42
CA MET A 136 6.22 20.14 -18.30
C MET A 136 5.09 19.09 -18.17
N ASP A 137 4.42 18.76 -19.26
CA ASP A 137 3.27 17.86 -19.22
C ASP A 137 3.72 16.42 -19.00
N GLU A 138 4.61 15.86 -19.84
CA GLU A 138 4.99 14.44 -19.75
C GLU A 138 5.77 14.06 -18.48
N ASN A 139 6.77 14.86 -18.10
CA ASN A 139 7.59 14.51 -16.93
C ASN A 139 6.86 14.76 -15.60
N ILE A 140 6.03 15.80 -15.54
CA ILE A 140 5.29 16.12 -14.32
C ILE A 140 4.13 15.15 -14.12
N GLU A 141 3.41 14.75 -15.19
CA GLU A 141 2.36 13.73 -15.13
C GLU A 141 2.90 12.35 -14.70
N SER A 142 4.13 12.00 -15.12
CA SER A 142 4.78 10.77 -14.64
C SER A 142 4.96 10.74 -13.13
N ILE A 143 5.26 11.88 -12.50
CA ILE A 143 5.40 12.02 -11.04
C ILE A 143 4.03 11.89 -10.37
N GLU A 144 2.98 12.44 -10.97
CA GLU A 144 1.61 12.26 -10.50
C GLU A 144 1.22 10.79 -10.46
N GLY A 145 1.35 10.09 -11.59
CA GLY A 145 1.02 8.65 -11.70
C GLY A 145 1.77 7.81 -10.67
N PHE A 146 3.04 8.17 -10.40
CA PHE A 146 3.82 7.50 -9.37
C PHE A 146 3.24 7.72 -7.96
N ILE A 147 2.99 8.96 -7.56
CA ILE A 147 2.49 9.29 -6.21
C ILE A 147 1.06 8.81 -6.03
N ALA A 148 0.20 8.97 -7.05
CA ALA A 148 -1.23 8.68 -6.97
C ALA A 148 -1.54 7.18 -6.93
N HIS A 149 -0.83 6.37 -7.71
CA HIS A 149 -1.14 4.96 -7.92
C HIS A 149 -0.01 4.03 -7.50
N GLN A 150 1.19 4.22 -8.04
CA GLN A 150 2.27 3.24 -7.82
C GLN A 150 2.74 3.16 -6.37
N PHE A 151 2.73 4.26 -5.66
CA PHE A 151 3.18 4.29 -4.27
C PHE A 151 2.23 3.54 -3.31
N PRO A 152 0.90 3.77 -3.31
CA PRO A 152 -0.04 2.98 -2.50
C PRO A 152 -0.02 1.49 -2.85
N ASP A 153 0.04 1.15 -4.16
CA ASP A 153 0.07 -0.22 -4.63
C ASP A 153 1.37 -0.94 -4.22
N PHE A 154 2.50 -0.25 -4.27
CA PHE A 154 3.77 -0.77 -3.78
C PHE A 154 3.71 -1.09 -2.28
N VAL A 155 3.16 -0.20 -1.47
CA VAL A 155 2.99 -0.43 -0.03
C VAL A 155 2.08 -1.63 0.23
N ALA A 156 0.95 -1.74 -0.47
CA ALA A 156 0.04 -2.88 -0.36
C ALA A 156 0.74 -4.20 -0.76
N SER A 157 1.49 -4.19 -1.87
CA SER A 157 2.21 -5.36 -2.38
C SER A 157 3.31 -5.87 -1.46
N VAL A 158 3.94 -4.98 -0.69
CA VAL A 158 4.93 -5.37 0.34
C VAL A 158 4.22 -5.85 1.61
N THR A 159 3.12 -5.22 2.00
CA THR A 159 2.38 -5.57 3.22
C THR A 159 1.72 -6.95 3.12
N ALA A 160 1.13 -7.29 1.97
CA ALA A 160 0.39 -8.54 1.79
C ALA A 160 1.25 -9.81 2.04
N PRO A 161 2.45 -9.99 1.47
CA PRO A 161 3.30 -11.15 1.76
C PRO A 161 3.73 -11.21 3.23
N ILE A 162 4.02 -10.07 3.85
CA ILE A 162 4.42 -10.01 5.27
C ILE A 162 3.28 -10.53 6.15
N VAL A 163 2.06 -10.08 5.90
CA VAL A 163 0.87 -10.54 6.64
C VAL A 163 0.62 -12.02 6.40
N MET A 164 0.74 -12.48 5.15
CA MET A 164 0.54 -13.89 4.79
C MET A 164 1.53 -14.82 5.51
N VAL A 165 2.82 -14.47 5.53
CA VAL A 165 3.85 -15.25 6.24
C VAL A 165 3.56 -15.28 7.74
N ASN A 166 3.20 -14.15 8.35
CA ASN A 166 2.84 -14.10 9.77
C ASN A 166 1.62 -14.98 10.10
N LEU A 167 0.57 -14.95 9.27
CA LEU A 167 -0.61 -15.82 9.45
C LEU A 167 -0.25 -17.30 9.33
N GLN A 168 0.61 -17.66 8.37
CA GLN A 168 1.06 -19.05 8.21
C GLN A 168 1.90 -19.51 9.39
N CYS A 169 2.85 -18.70 9.86
CA CYS A 169 3.66 -19.02 11.04
C CYS A 169 2.78 -19.22 12.28
N PHE A 170 1.81 -18.35 12.50
CA PHE A 170 0.86 -18.47 13.62
C PHE A 170 0.02 -19.75 13.53
N HIS A 171 -0.45 -20.10 12.33
CA HIS A 171 -1.23 -21.32 12.11
C HIS A 171 -0.40 -22.59 12.34
N LEU A 172 0.85 -22.63 11.84
CA LEU A 172 1.77 -23.75 12.06
C LEU A 172 2.12 -23.91 13.53
N GLN A 173 2.33 -22.83 14.27
CA GLN A 173 2.62 -22.85 15.70
C GLN A 173 1.41 -23.36 16.50
N SER A 174 0.20 -22.93 16.14
CA SER A 174 -1.05 -23.42 16.73
C SER A 174 -1.30 -24.90 16.42
N PHE A 175 -0.92 -25.39 15.26
CA PHE A 175 -1.00 -26.79 14.88
C PHE A 175 0.03 -27.62 15.64
N SER A 176 1.28 -27.18 15.73
CA SER A 176 2.35 -27.85 16.46
C SER A 176 2.02 -27.99 17.96
N SER A 177 1.40 -26.98 18.57
CA SER A 177 0.98 -27.05 19.97
C SER A 177 -0.17 -28.02 20.23
N ARG A 178 -0.97 -28.33 19.22
CA ARG A 178 -2.06 -29.33 19.32
C ARG A 178 -1.63 -30.75 19.01
N THR A 179 -0.53 -30.93 18.30
CA THR A 179 0.04 -32.22 17.89
C THR A 179 1.27 -32.61 18.70
N SER A 180 1.47 -32.05 19.89
CA SER A 180 2.50 -32.57 20.79
C SER A 180 2.22 -34.05 21.08
N PRO A 181 3.03 -34.98 20.55
CA PRO A 181 2.80 -36.41 20.70
C PRO A 181 3.40 -36.88 22.04
N LEU A 182 2.70 -36.69 23.11
CA LEU A 182 3.12 -37.19 24.41
C LEU A 182 2.06 -38.07 25.04
N SER A 183 1.59 -39.05 24.28
CA SER A 183 0.79 -40.13 24.88
C SER A 183 0.87 -41.45 24.12
N VAL A 184 1.94 -41.73 23.38
CA VAL A 184 2.16 -43.04 22.75
C VAL A 184 3.42 -43.71 23.30
N VAL A 185 3.70 -43.58 24.59
CA VAL A 185 4.58 -44.51 25.28
C VAL A 185 3.85 -44.97 26.52
N GLY A 186 2.91 -45.90 26.33
CA GLY A 186 2.47 -46.77 27.40
C GLY A 186 3.57 -47.79 27.69
N PRO A 187 3.90 -48.09 28.96
CA PRO A 187 4.88 -49.11 29.29
C PRO A 187 4.32 -50.49 28.95
N PHE A 188 5.19 -51.31 28.31
CA PHE A 188 5.02 -52.76 28.25
C PHE A 188 5.20 -53.37 29.61
#